data_e48ffa876e01b7e609b8ba03a45f790c
#
_entry.id   e48ffa876e01b7e609b8ba03a45f790c
#
_cell.length_a   1.000
_cell.length_b   1.000
_cell.length_c   1.000
_cell.angle_alpha   90.00
_cell.angle_beta   90.00
_cell.angle_gamma   90.00
#
_symmetry.space_group_name_H-M   'P 1'
#
loop_
_entity.id
_entity.type
_entity.pdbx_description
1 polymer ?
#
loop_
_entity_poly.entity_id
_entity_poly.type
_entity_poly.pdbx_seq_one_letter_code
_entity_poly.pdbx_strand_id
1 'polypeptide(L)'
;MNKLWIAMIAAAALAAAGNALAGGDAAKGKEKSAICGTCHGPDGNTPIMPEYPRLAGQPDDYLEKALRDYKSGKRKNPLMGPMAQNLSRQDMKDLAAYFSRLSGDLKVKY
;
A
#
# COMPACT_ATOMS: atom_id res chain seq x y z
N MET A 1 -4.23 -47.78 3.87
CA MET A 1 -3.77 -46.55 3.28
C MET A 1 -3.90 -45.42 4.24
N ASN A 2 -2.87 -44.71 4.38
CA ASN A 2 -2.49 -44.06 5.63
C ASN A 2 -3.15 -42.70 5.82
N LYS A 3 -3.89 -42.58 6.89
CA LYS A 3 -4.47 -41.32 7.39
C LYS A 3 -3.43 -40.19 7.54
N LEU A 4 -2.12 -40.51 7.63
CA LEU A 4 -1.00 -39.61 7.73
C LEU A 4 -0.77 -38.76 6.45
N TRP A 5 -1.05 -39.29 5.28
CA TRP A 5 -0.89 -38.57 4.00
C TRP A 5 -1.93 -37.48 3.78
N ILE A 6 -3.16 -37.70 4.26
CA ILE A 6 -4.26 -36.75 4.15
C ILE A 6 -4.02 -35.55 5.07
N ALA A 7 -3.44 -35.78 6.25
CA ALA A 7 -3.11 -34.69 7.19
C ALA A 7 -2.01 -33.75 6.68
N MET A 8 -1.01 -34.26 5.93
CA MET A 8 0.07 -33.44 5.35
C MET A 8 -0.44 -32.51 4.25
N ILE A 9 -1.37 -32.96 3.42
CA ILE A 9 -1.93 -32.17 2.32
C ILE A 9 -2.77 -31.02 2.87
N ALA A 10 -3.55 -31.24 3.91
CA ALA A 10 -4.36 -30.22 4.55
C ALA A 10 -3.52 -29.11 5.22
N ALA A 11 -2.39 -29.46 5.84
CA ALA A 11 -1.49 -28.50 6.47
C ALA A 11 -0.81 -27.58 5.45
N ALA A 12 -0.40 -28.10 4.28
CA ALA A 12 0.21 -27.32 3.22
C ALA A 12 -0.79 -26.32 2.58
N ALA A 13 -2.04 -26.71 2.42
CA ALA A 13 -3.09 -25.83 1.88
C ALA A 13 -3.42 -24.66 2.82
N LEU A 14 -3.43 -24.88 4.13
CA LEU A 14 -3.66 -23.84 5.14
C LEU A 14 -2.53 -22.82 5.20
N ALA A 15 -1.27 -23.25 5.06
CA ALA A 15 -0.12 -22.34 5.03
C ALA A 15 -0.14 -21.41 3.82
N ALA A 16 -0.52 -21.91 2.63
CA ALA A 16 -0.63 -21.10 1.42
C ALA A 16 -1.77 -20.06 1.52
N ALA A 17 -2.92 -20.42 2.09
CA ALA A 17 -4.05 -19.51 2.29
C ALA A 17 -3.75 -18.41 3.30
N GLY A 18 -2.98 -18.66 4.37
CA GLY A 18 -2.56 -17.68 5.37
C GLY A 18 -1.70 -16.55 4.79
N ASN A 19 -0.78 -16.88 3.88
CA ASN A 19 0.08 -15.88 3.24
C ASN A 19 -0.68 -14.96 2.27
N ALA A 20 -1.76 -15.44 1.65
CA ALA A 20 -2.57 -14.65 0.72
C ALA A 20 -3.40 -13.56 1.41
N LEU A 21 -3.60 -13.63 2.76
CA LEU A 21 -4.44 -12.72 3.53
C LEU A 21 -3.62 -11.63 4.27
N ALA A 22 -2.28 -11.68 4.21
CA ALA A 22 -1.41 -10.80 4.97
C ALA A 22 -1.01 -9.55 4.17
N GLY A 23 -1.58 -8.39 4.52
CA GLY A 23 -1.13 -7.08 4.06
C GLY A 23 -1.53 -6.71 2.63
N GLY A 24 -0.89 -5.67 2.10
CA GLY A 24 -1.09 -5.19 0.74
C GLY A 24 -0.16 -5.87 -0.27
N ASP A 25 -0.55 -5.82 -1.53
CA ASP A 25 0.20 -6.35 -2.66
C ASP A 25 0.92 -5.21 -3.38
N ALA A 26 2.25 -5.15 -3.25
CA ALA A 26 3.06 -4.10 -3.85
C ALA A 26 3.01 -4.10 -5.38
N ALA A 27 2.89 -5.26 -6.03
CA ALA A 27 2.77 -5.33 -7.49
C ALA A 27 1.46 -4.72 -7.98
N LYS A 28 0.35 -5.00 -7.30
CA LYS A 28 -0.94 -4.35 -7.57
C LYS A 28 -0.91 -2.87 -7.24
N GLY A 29 -0.22 -2.48 -6.18
CA GLY A 29 0.00 -1.08 -5.82
C GLY A 29 0.73 -0.32 -6.91
N LYS A 30 1.74 -0.93 -7.53
CA LYS A 30 2.46 -0.37 -8.66
C LYS A 30 1.52 -0.07 -9.84
N GLU A 31 0.65 -1.01 -10.18
CA GLU A 31 -0.33 -0.82 -11.27
C GLU A 31 -1.28 0.36 -11.00
N LYS A 32 -1.66 0.55 -9.75
CA LYS A 32 -2.59 1.63 -9.34
C LYS A 32 -1.89 2.97 -9.13
N SER A 33 -0.57 3.00 -9.02
CA SER A 33 0.20 4.17 -8.59
C SER A 33 0.39 5.24 -9.66
N ALA A 34 0.10 4.97 -10.92
CA ALA A 34 0.38 5.88 -12.03
C ALA A 34 -0.23 7.26 -11.81
N ILE A 35 -1.46 7.35 -11.37
CA ILE A 35 -2.12 8.61 -11.09
C ILE A 35 -1.50 9.36 -9.90
N CYS A 36 -1.01 8.64 -8.91
CA CYS A 36 -0.32 9.24 -7.77
C CYS A 36 1.00 9.90 -8.22
N GLY A 37 1.70 9.26 -9.12
CA GLY A 37 2.97 9.74 -9.66
C GLY A 37 2.87 11.05 -10.42
N THR A 38 1.71 11.44 -10.90
CA THR A 38 1.53 12.72 -11.60
C THR A 38 1.83 13.93 -10.70
N CYS A 39 1.65 13.80 -9.41
CA CYS A 39 1.93 14.85 -8.42
C CYS A 39 3.09 14.48 -7.50
N HIS A 40 3.15 13.24 -7.04
CA HIS A 40 4.18 12.79 -6.09
C HIS A 40 5.49 12.36 -6.74
N GLY A 41 5.57 12.39 -8.07
CA GLY A 41 6.69 11.90 -8.86
C GLY A 41 6.53 10.42 -9.25
N PRO A 42 7.01 10.00 -10.43
CA PRO A 42 6.93 8.60 -10.88
C PRO A 42 7.65 7.63 -9.97
N ASP A 43 8.67 8.09 -9.26
CA ASP A 43 9.45 7.34 -8.27
C ASP A 43 8.90 7.50 -6.84
N GLY A 44 7.86 8.31 -6.64
CA GLY A 44 7.31 8.65 -5.33
C GLY A 44 8.25 9.50 -4.47
N ASN A 45 9.40 9.91 -4.98
CA ASN A 45 10.44 10.63 -4.23
C ASN A 45 10.73 12.03 -4.76
N THR A 46 10.27 12.35 -5.97
CA THR A 46 10.51 13.64 -6.62
C THR A 46 9.18 14.30 -6.96
N PRO A 47 8.51 14.93 -5.97
CA PRO A 47 7.24 15.62 -6.21
C PRO A 47 7.41 16.75 -7.21
N ILE A 48 6.36 17.04 -7.97
CA ILE A 48 6.39 18.13 -8.96
C ILE A 48 6.34 19.52 -8.31
N MET A 49 5.89 19.59 -7.06
CA MET A 49 5.82 20.82 -6.26
C MET A 49 6.26 20.54 -4.82
N PRO A 50 6.90 21.51 -4.13
CA PRO A 50 7.37 21.34 -2.76
C PRO A 50 6.28 20.98 -1.74
N GLU A 51 5.03 21.39 -2.00
CA GLU A 51 3.88 21.13 -1.12
C GLU A 51 3.44 19.67 -1.13
N TYR A 52 3.79 18.92 -2.18
CA TYR A 52 3.41 17.53 -2.28
C TYR A 52 4.44 16.66 -1.55
N PRO A 53 4.00 15.77 -0.67
CA PRO A 53 4.93 14.96 0.11
C PRO A 53 5.57 13.84 -0.74
N ARG A 54 6.77 13.45 -0.33
CA ARG A 54 7.39 12.22 -0.79
C ARG A 54 6.67 11.03 -0.18
N LEU A 55 6.43 10.02 -1.00
CA LEU A 55 5.75 8.78 -0.59
C LEU A 55 6.73 7.61 -0.44
N ALA A 56 7.79 7.60 -1.25
CA ALA A 56 8.79 6.54 -1.24
C ALA A 56 9.45 6.42 0.15
N GLY A 57 9.42 5.21 0.71
CA GLY A 57 10.02 4.93 2.01
C GLY A 57 9.19 5.36 3.22
N GLN A 58 8.00 5.93 3.03
CA GLN A 58 7.07 6.18 4.14
C GLN A 58 6.61 4.85 4.73
N PRO A 59 6.37 4.76 6.05
CA PRO A 59 5.78 3.56 6.66
C PRO A 59 4.43 3.21 6.03
N ASP A 60 4.20 1.93 5.77
CA ASP A 60 2.99 1.45 5.11
C ASP A 60 1.71 1.71 5.92
N ASP A 61 1.76 1.52 7.23
CA ASP A 61 0.65 1.83 8.13
C ASP A 61 0.29 3.32 8.12
N TYR A 62 1.28 4.18 8.06
CA TYR A 62 1.07 5.63 7.94
C TYR A 62 0.41 5.99 6.60
N LEU A 63 0.89 5.43 5.49
CA LEU A 63 0.32 5.68 4.16
C LEU A 63 -1.12 5.19 4.06
N GLU A 64 -1.40 3.99 4.55
CA GLU A 64 -2.76 3.43 4.57
C GLU A 64 -3.69 4.31 5.41
N LYS A 65 -3.27 4.71 6.60
CA LYS A 65 -4.05 5.58 7.47
C LYS A 65 -4.32 6.94 6.81
N ALA A 66 -3.31 7.56 6.20
CA ALA A 66 -3.48 8.83 5.51
C ALA A 66 -4.52 8.74 4.40
N LEU A 67 -4.48 7.71 3.58
CA LEU A 67 -5.48 7.51 2.51
C LEU A 67 -6.88 7.29 3.06
N ARG A 68 -7.03 6.51 4.12
CA ARG A 68 -8.33 6.34 4.80
C ARG A 68 -8.86 7.65 5.37
N ASP A 69 -8.01 8.43 5.99
CA ASP A 69 -8.39 9.70 6.61
C ASP A 69 -8.80 10.73 5.56
N TYR A 70 -8.14 10.77 4.40
CA TYR A 70 -8.59 11.59 3.27
C TYR A 70 -9.94 11.14 2.73
N LYS A 71 -10.15 9.84 2.60
CA LYS A 71 -11.43 9.31 2.09
C LYS A 71 -12.59 9.61 3.03
N SER A 72 -12.40 9.49 4.34
CA SER A 72 -13.43 9.75 5.35
C SER A 72 -13.66 11.24 5.63
N GLY A 73 -12.75 12.11 5.18
CA GLY A 73 -12.78 13.54 5.52
C GLY A 73 -12.14 13.86 6.86
N LYS A 74 -11.59 12.89 7.57
CA LYS A 74 -10.88 13.08 8.82
C LYS A 74 -9.62 13.92 8.64
N ARG A 75 -8.94 13.75 7.52
CA ARG A 75 -7.88 14.61 7.02
C ARG A 75 -8.37 15.32 5.78
N LYS A 76 -8.34 16.65 5.80
CA LYS A 76 -8.91 17.47 4.74
C LYS A 76 -7.83 17.99 3.80
N ASN A 77 -8.02 17.73 2.51
CA ASN A 77 -7.20 18.30 1.44
C ASN A 77 -8.04 18.33 0.16
N PRO A 78 -8.09 19.48 -0.55
CA PRO A 78 -8.94 19.64 -1.72
C PRO A 78 -8.51 18.78 -2.93
N LEU A 79 -7.28 18.29 -2.95
CA LEU A 79 -6.76 17.41 -4.00
C LEU A 79 -6.83 15.93 -3.57
N MET A 80 -6.29 15.62 -2.39
CA MET A 80 -6.24 14.23 -1.93
C MET A 80 -7.59 13.66 -1.51
N GLY A 81 -8.51 14.48 -1.01
CA GLY A 81 -9.85 14.03 -0.66
C GLY A 81 -10.56 13.36 -1.85
N PRO A 82 -10.74 14.06 -2.99
CA PRO A 82 -11.33 13.48 -4.20
C PRO A 82 -10.55 12.28 -4.74
N MET A 83 -9.22 12.31 -4.71
CA MET A 83 -8.38 11.19 -5.17
C MET A 83 -8.62 9.92 -4.38
N ALA A 84 -8.78 10.03 -3.07
CA ALA A 84 -8.99 8.88 -2.18
C ALA A 84 -10.40 8.28 -2.30
N GLN A 85 -11.39 9.04 -2.81
CA GLN A 85 -12.77 8.55 -2.92
C GLN A 85 -12.90 7.30 -3.78
N ASN A 86 -12.09 7.16 -4.82
CA ASN A 86 -12.13 6.03 -5.74
C ASN A 86 -11.33 4.81 -5.26
N LEU A 87 -10.68 4.89 -4.11
CA LEU A 87 -9.86 3.81 -3.58
C LEU A 87 -10.68 2.91 -2.65
N SER A 88 -10.58 1.60 -2.87
CA SER A 88 -11.03 0.60 -1.91
C SER A 88 -10.04 0.48 -0.75
N ARG A 89 -10.43 -0.19 0.33
CA ARG A 89 -9.48 -0.50 1.41
C ARG A 89 -8.30 -1.33 0.92
N GLN A 90 -8.54 -2.28 0.03
CA GLN A 90 -7.47 -3.08 -0.55
C GLN A 90 -6.55 -2.24 -1.43
N ASP A 91 -7.11 -1.31 -2.22
CA ASP A 91 -6.30 -0.36 -3.00
C ASP A 91 -5.35 0.44 -2.12
N MET A 92 -5.83 0.92 -0.98
CA MET A 92 -5.01 1.67 -0.02
C MET A 92 -3.88 0.84 0.56
N LYS A 93 -4.15 -0.42 0.90
CA LYS A 93 -3.12 -1.36 1.36
C LYS A 93 -2.09 -1.67 0.30
N ASP A 94 -2.52 -1.88 -0.94
CA ASP A 94 -1.65 -2.18 -2.07
C ASP A 94 -0.73 -1.00 -2.39
N LEU A 95 -1.28 0.21 -2.45
CA LEU A 95 -0.52 1.44 -2.66
C LEU A 95 0.46 1.70 -1.52
N ALA A 96 0.05 1.50 -0.28
CA ALA A 96 0.90 1.63 0.89
C ALA A 96 2.07 0.64 0.84
N ALA A 97 1.81 -0.61 0.48
CA ALA A 97 2.84 -1.63 0.32
C ALA A 97 3.85 -1.27 -0.79
N TYR A 98 3.37 -0.73 -1.89
CA TYR A 98 4.23 -0.31 -2.99
C TYR A 98 5.14 0.87 -2.62
N PHE A 99 4.56 1.98 -2.19
CA PHE A 99 5.33 3.19 -1.90
C PHE A 99 6.28 3.01 -0.72
N SER A 100 5.89 2.28 0.32
CA SER A 100 6.75 2.06 1.49
C SER A 100 8.04 1.31 1.16
N ARG A 101 8.03 0.48 0.12
CA ARG A 101 9.18 -0.33 -0.32
C ARG A 101 10.08 0.38 -1.32
N LEU A 102 9.67 1.52 -1.85
CA LEU A 102 10.50 2.30 -2.76
C LEU A 102 11.65 2.98 -2.01
N SER A 103 12.82 2.97 -2.61
CA SER A 103 13.97 3.75 -2.11
C SER A 103 13.76 5.23 -2.38
N GLY A 104 14.16 6.07 -1.44
CA GLY A 104 14.03 7.51 -1.56
C GLY A 104 14.81 8.25 -0.48
N ASP A 105 14.56 9.56 -0.38
CA ASP A 105 15.28 10.44 0.55
C ASP A 105 14.74 10.36 1.98
N LEU A 106 13.54 9.82 2.17
CA LEU A 106 12.96 9.65 3.50
C LEU A 106 13.66 8.53 4.26
N LYS A 107 14.04 8.82 5.48
CA LYS A 107 14.65 7.85 6.41
C LYS A 107 13.87 7.83 7.70
N VAL A 108 13.34 6.67 8.04
CA VAL A 108 12.69 6.46 9.34
C VAL A 108 13.80 6.12 10.34
N LYS A 109 13.93 6.94 11.39
CA LYS A 109 14.80 6.62 12.52
C LYS A 109 13.96 5.81 13.52
N TYR A 110 14.40 4.60 13.78
CA TYR A 110 13.85 3.75 14.82
C TYR A 110 14.65 3.93 16.11
#